data_a109ac408df37fc63c6f958096c13ba6
#
_entry.id   a109ac408df37fc63c6f958096c13ba6
#
_cell.length_a   1.000
_cell.length_b   1.000
_cell.length_c   1.000
_cell.angle_alpha   90.00
_cell.angle_beta   90.00
_cell.angle_gamma   90.00
#
_symmetry.space_group_name_H-M   'P 1'
#
loop_
_entity.id
_entity.type
_entity.pdbx_description
1 polymer ?
#
loop_
_entity_poly.entity_id
_entity_poly.type
_entity_poly.pdbx_seq_one_letter_code
_entity_poly.pdbx_strand_id
1 'polypeptide(L)'
;MNGSTCRSLLLITASMPGLFAQSKVPVAVSGELEQWHKVTLTLDGPQASELRRDSNPFLDYRMTVTFVHESGAPKRVVPGYFAADGNAGATSASTGNKWRTHFAPEKTGRWDWQISFVSGTRIAVDDGGGQPVAPFDGLKGAIRIVRSDKKAPDFRARGRLHYVGRNYLQFAGTGEYFLKVGSDAPETLLAYADFDGTSTKKVPLKTYAPHVSDWKPGDPTWKDGKGKGLIGAINYLASKGANSISFLTYNAGGDGDNVWPFIDRDDKFHYDCSKLDQWQIVFDHAQRKGLYLHFKLQETENDDNRVGRNPPTLVPVSLDGGDLGVQRKLYLRELIARFGYSLALNWNLGEENTQTPEQQRAMSRYIRDTDPYDHHIVVHTFPNEQDSVYTALLGERSVLTGASLQNAFDETHERTAHWVAASAETGRPWVVANDEQGTAALGVPPDPGYKGFNGKDPQGKDIRTLHDIRKYTLWGNLMAGGAGVEYYFGYQLPENDLLLEDFRSRDKTWDYGRIALDFFRSERVPFWDMKNADELVSNPKHDNSRYCFAKSGDLYLVYLPAGGASDLDLSKVTGQFRVGWFDPRAGGGLQKSAVASVKGGGVVSLGAPPASPTEDWLAVIRRN
;
A
#
# COMPACT_ATOMS: atom_id res chain seq x y z
N MET A 1 -3.79 -27.24 -35.32
CA MET A 1 -3.74 -26.01 -36.11
C MET A 1 -4.52 -24.94 -35.36
N ASN A 2 -3.90 -24.27 -34.45
CA ASN A 2 -4.51 -23.14 -33.73
C ASN A 2 -3.57 -21.96 -33.90
N GLY A 3 -4.06 -20.96 -34.67
CA GLY A 3 -3.33 -19.77 -35.00
C GLY A 3 -3.21 -18.83 -33.79
N SER A 4 -1.98 -18.59 -33.41
CA SER A 4 -1.60 -17.54 -32.46
C SER A 4 -1.74 -16.20 -33.19
N THR A 5 -2.72 -15.40 -32.84
CA THR A 5 -2.86 -14.02 -33.31
C THR A 5 -1.90 -13.12 -32.54
N CYS A 6 -0.77 -12.88 -33.14
CA CYS A 6 0.15 -11.81 -32.79
C CYS A 6 -0.58 -10.47 -33.05
N ARG A 7 -0.99 -9.73 -32.01
CA ARG A 7 -1.51 -8.39 -32.17
C ARG A 7 -0.37 -7.42 -32.45
N SER A 8 -0.21 -7.07 -33.68
CA SER A 8 0.72 -6.06 -34.16
C SER A 8 0.44 -4.71 -33.50
N LEU A 9 1.52 -4.04 -33.09
CA LEU A 9 1.52 -2.65 -32.64
C LEU A 9 0.97 -1.75 -33.76
N LEU A 10 -0.22 -1.20 -33.58
CA LEU A 10 -0.75 -0.21 -34.52
C LEU A 10 -0.19 1.15 -34.13
N LEU A 11 0.77 1.65 -34.91
CA LEU A 11 1.13 3.07 -34.91
C LEU A 11 -0.05 3.85 -35.49
N ILE A 12 -0.86 4.46 -34.64
CA ILE A 12 -1.91 5.36 -35.11
C ILE A 12 -1.30 6.75 -35.21
N THR A 13 -0.90 7.16 -36.40
CA THR A 13 -0.66 8.56 -36.74
C THR A 13 -2.02 9.21 -37.00
N ALA A 14 -2.55 9.92 -36.01
CA ALA A 14 -3.76 10.70 -36.19
C ALA A 14 -3.42 12.02 -36.87
N SER A 15 -3.63 12.11 -38.17
CA SER A 15 -3.65 13.37 -38.89
C SER A 15 -5.06 13.97 -38.87
N MET A 16 -5.25 15.08 -38.16
CA MET A 16 -6.43 15.95 -38.29
C MET A 16 -6.00 17.34 -38.78
N PRO A 17 -6.70 17.95 -39.74
CA PRO A 17 -6.36 19.28 -40.22
C PRO A 17 -6.91 20.35 -39.28
N GLY A 18 -6.04 21.10 -38.65
CA GLY A 18 -6.39 22.26 -37.82
C GLY A 18 -5.13 22.91 -37.28
N LEU A 19 -4.68 23.98 -37.87
CA LEU A 19 -3.56 24.88 -37.60
C LEU A 19 -2.94 24.78 -36.19
N PHE A 20 -2.11 23.76 -35.97
CA PHE A 20 -1.05 23.82 -34.97
C PHE A 20 0.22 23.41 -35.70
N ALA A 21 1.26 24.26 -35.63
CA ALA A 21 2.58 23.92 -36.14
C ALA A 21 3.00 22.58 -35.52
N GLN A 22 3.07 21.53 -36.34
CA GLN A 22 3.48 20.20 -35.92
C GLN A 22 4.94 20.31 -35.44
N SER A 23 5.16 20.14 -34.13
CA SER A 23 6.49 20.02 -33.56
C SER A 23 7.22 18.89 -34.29
N LYS A 24 8.46 19.15 -34.73
CA LYS A 24 9.33 18.15 -35.39
C LYS A 24 9.81 17.04 -34.44
N VAL A 25 9.52 17.15 -33.15
CA VAL A 25 9.95 16.20 -32.11
C VAL A 25 8.79 15.27 -31.79
N PRO A 26 8.86 13.99 -32.15
CA PRO A 26 7.79 13.07 -31.85
C PRO A 26 7.74 12.75 -30.35
N VAL A 27 6.54 12.84 -29.77
CA VAL A 27 6.23 12.27 -28.46
C VAL A 27 5.50 10.96 -28.69
N ALA A 28 6.11 9.86 -28.31
CA ALA A 28 5.47 8.54 -28.42
C ALA A 28 4.46 8.35 -27.28
N VAL A 29 3.28 7.85 -27.62
CA VAL A 29 2.25 7.46 -26.66
C VAL A 29 2.15 5.94 -26.66
N SER A 30 2.22 5.33 -25.50
CA SER A 30 2.11 3.87 -25.34
C SER A 30 1.25 3.50 -24.13
N GLY A 31 0.88 2.22 -24.03
CA GLY A 31 -0.07 1.72 -23.05
C GLY A 31 -1.47 1.54 -23.65
N GLU A 32 -2.38 0.96 -22.86
CA GLU A 32 -3.78 0.84 -23.22
C GLU A 32 -4.46 2.21 -23.00
N LEU A 33 -5.04 2.82 -24.03
CA LEU A 33 -5.71 4.12 -23.91
C LEU A 33 -7.10 3.96 -23.29
N GLU A 34 -7.14 3.39 -22.12
CA GLU A 34 -8.33 3.08 -21.36
C GLU A 34 -8.35 3.77 -20.01
N GLN A 35 -9.53 4.00 -19.47
CA GLN A 35 -9.73 4.59 -18.15
C GLN A 35 -9.03 3.73 -17.09
N TRP A 36 -8.31 4.38 -16.15
CA TRP A 36 -7.53 3.73 -15.07
C TRP A 36 -6.31 2.95 -15.54
N HIS A 37 -5.95 3.01 -16.82
CA HIS A 37 -4.74 2.34 -17.31
C HIS A 37 -3.55 3.31 -17.35
N LYS A 38 -2.36 2.74 -17.19
CA LYS A 38 -1.12 3.50 -17.36
C LYS A 38 -0.94 3.89 -18.82
N VAL A 39 -1.02 5.17 -19.11
CA VAL A 39 -0.63 5.77 -20.38
C VAL A 39 0.75 6.40 -20.20
N THR A 40 1.68 6.05 -21.06
CA THR A 40 3.05 6.57 -21.01
C THR A 40 3.31 7.50 -22.19
N LEU A 41 3.71 8.73 -21.92
CA LEU A 41 4.31 9.63 -22.89
C LEU A 41 5.84 9.48 -22.81
N THR A 42 6.47 9.17 -23.93
CA THR A 42 7.94 9.08 -24.06
C THR A 42 8.42 10.15 -25.04
N LEU A 43 9.32 10.98 -24.56
CA LEU A 43 9.98 12.04 -25.33
C LEU A 43 11.41 11.64 -25.65
N ASP A 44 11.82 11.81 -26.91
CA ASP A 44 13.23 11.74 -27.30
C ASP A 44 13.91 13.09 -26.99
N GLY A 45 14.30 13.23 -25.73
CA GLY A 45 14.84 14.44 -25.15
C GLY A 45 16.37 14.54 -25.21
N PRO A 46 16.99 15.35 -24.34
CA PRO A 46 18.44 15.43 -24.24
C PRO A 46 19.07 14.08 -23.91
N GLN A 47 20.21 13.81 -24.55
CA GLN A 47 21.06 12.67 -24.19
C GLN A 47 21.64 12.87 -22.78
N ALA A 48 21.48 11.88 -21.92
CA ALA A 48 21.94 11.93 -20.54
C ALA A 48 22.46 10.57 -20.06
N SER A 49 23.03 10.55 -18.87
CA SER A 49 23.49 9.34 -18.18
C SER A 49 23.15 9.43 -16.70
N GLU A 50 22.73 8.34 -16.11
CA GLU A 50 22.50 8.27 -14.65
C GLU A 50 23.78 8.46 -13.83
N LEU A 51 24.94 8.30 -14.44
CA LEU A 51 26.25 8.49 -13.80
C LEU A 51 26.78 9.93 -13.92
N ARG A 52 26.04 10.80 -14.62
CA ARG A 52 26.54 12.13 -14.97
C ARG A 52 26.38 13.11 -13.81
N ARG A 53 27.50 13.71 -13.37
CA ARG A 53 27.55 14.63 -12.22
C ARG A 53 27.43 16.09 -12.59
N ASP A 54 27.84 16.47 -13.81
CA ASP A 54 27.85 17.83 -14.34
C ASP A 54 26.61 18.13 -15.16
N SER A 55 25.51 18.04 -14.90
CA SER A 55 24.21 18.08 -15.60
C SER A 55 23.44 16.82 -15.29
N ASN A 56 23.17 16.65 -13.99
CA ASN A 56 22.50 15.50 -13.45
C ASN A 56 21.05 15.42 -13.99
N PRO A 57 20.66 14.35 -14.72
CA PRO A 57 19.35 14.25 -15.33
C PRO A 57 18.19 14.21 -14.32
N PHE A 58 18.46 13.81 -13.09
CA PHE A 58 17.45 13.76 -12.04
C PHE A 58 17.27 15.09 -11.32
N LEU A 59 18.36 15.87 -11.16
CA LEU A 59 18.40 17.09 -10.35
C LEU A 59 18.31 18.38 -11.18
N ASP A 60 18.98 18.42 -12.33
CA ASP A 60 19.16 19.65 -13.13
C ASP A 60 18.18 19.76 -14.30
N TYR A 61 17.23 18.84 -14.40
CA TYR A 61 16.13 18.87 -15.35
C TYR A 61 14.80 18.68 -14.63
N ARG A 62 13.78 19.41 -15.07
CA ARG A 62 12.41 19.23 -14.60
C ARG A 62 11.47 19.10 -15.78
N MET A 63 10.99 17.88 -16.01
CA MET A 63 9.90 17.62 -16.94
C MET A 63 8.60 17.46 -16.14
N THR A 64 7.54 18.10 -16.60
CA THR A 64 6.17 17.88 -16.14
C THR A 64 5.23 17.88 -17.33
N VAL A 65 4.14 17.12 -17.23
CA VAL A 65 3.10 17.10 -18.26
C VAL A 65 1.77 17.47 -17.61
N THR A 66 1.17 18.53 -18.12
CA THR A 66 -0.18 18.91 -17.72
C THR A 66 -1.18 18.22 -18.62
N PHE A 67 -2.04 17.38 -18.03
CA PHE A 67 -3.18 16.77 -18.70
C PHE A 67 -4.47 17.48 -18.30
N VAL A 68 -5.30 17.81 -19.30
CA VAL A 68 -6.59 18.47 -19.06
C VAL A 68 -7.67 17.70 -19.84
N HIS A 69 -8.69 17.26 -19.13
CA HIS A 69 -9.84 16.60 -19.74
C HIS A 69 -10.67 17.61 -20.57
N GLU A 70 -11.30 17.16 -21.66
CA GLU A 70 -12.13 18.00 -22.56
C GLU A 70 -13.24 18.78 -21.86
N SER A 71 -13.70 18.34 -20.69
CA SER A 71 -14.66 19.07 -19.85
C SER A 71 -14.04 20.20 -19.01
N GLY A 72 -12.73 20.46 -19.13
CA GLY A 72 -11.97 21.42 -18.31
C GLY A 72 -11.51 20.87 -16.97
N ALA A 73 -12.06 19.77 -16.49
CA ALA A 73 -11.67 19.11 -15.25
C ALA A 73 -11.86 17.59 -15.34
N PRO A 74 -11.00 16.80 -14.71
CA PRO A 74 -9.84 17.21 -13.90
C PRO A 74 -8.67 17.74 -14.75
N LYS A 75 -7.77 18.45 -14.07
CA LYS A 75 -6.46 18.85 -14.55
C LYS A 75 -5.42 18.18 -13.67
N ARG A 76 -4.44 17.50 -14.30
CA ARG A 76 -3.36 16.79 -13.60
C ARG A 76 -2.01 17.29 -14.08
N VAL A 77 -1.13 17.67 -13.15
CA VAL A 77 0.26 18.04 -13.44
C VAL A 77 1.14 16.88 -13.00
N VAL A 78 1.58 16.08 -13.95
CA VAL A 78 2.26 14.81 -13.68
C VAL A 78 3.77 15.00 -13.87
N PRO A 79 4.58 14.69 -12.85
CA PRO A 79 6.02 14.77 -12.98
C PRO A 79 6.55 13.72 -13.97
N GLY A 80 7.57 14.10 -14.74
CA GLY A 80 8.32 13.19 -15.59
C GLY A 80 9.69 12.90 -15.03
N TYR A 81 10.37 11.92 -15.62
CA TYR A 81 11.66 11.41 -15.18
C TYR A 81 12.55 10.98 -16.36
N PHE A 82 13.86 10.88 -16.11
CA PHE A 82 14.83 10.30 -17.04
C PHE A 82 14.73 8.77 -17.06
N ALA A 83 14.60 8.19 -18.24
CA ALA A 83 14.34 6.77 -18.46
C ALA A 83 15.42 6.06 -19.30
N ALA A 84 16.66 6.56 -19.27
CA ALA A 84 17.80 6.03 -20.03
C ALA A 84 17.42 5.74 -21.51
N ASP A 85 17.50 4.50 -21.98
CA ASP A 85 17.11 4.07 -23.33
C ASP A 85 15.61 3.81 -23.49
N GLY A 86 14.84 3.91 -22.38
CA GLY A 86 13.41 3.61 -22.34
C GLY A 86 13.07 2.13 -22.21
N ASN A 87 14.05 1.26 -22.03
CA ASN A 87 13.89 -0.17 -21.78
C ASN A 87 14.93 -0.68 -20.76
N ALA A 88 15.35 0.19 -19.85
CA ALA A 88 16.44 -0.08 -18.93
C ALA A 88 16.21 -1.34 -18.09
N GLY A 89 14.97 -1.64 -17.71
CA GLY A 89 14.64 -2.89 -17.01
C GLY A 89 15.06 -4.17 -17.73
N ALA A 90 15.14 -4.16 -19.07
CA ALA A 90 15.59 -5.30 -19.87
C ALA A 90 17.03 -5.15 -20.36
N THR A 91 17.50 -3.92 -20.63
CA THR A 91 18.81 -3.64 -21.25
C THR A 91 19.90 -3.33 -20.24
N SER A 92 19.55 -2.93 -19.01
CA SER A 92 20.44 -2.34 -17.99
C SER A 92 21.11 -1.05 -18.47
N ALA A 93 20.46 -0.32 -19.35
CA ALA A 93 21.01 0.92 -19.88
C ALA A 93 21.09 1.99 -18.78
N SER A 94 22.28 2.57 -18.62
CA SER A 94 22.57 3.72 -17.75
C SER A 94 22.58 5.05 -18.51
N THR A 95 22.41 4.99 -19.83
CA THR A 95 22.47 6.16 -20.73
C THR A 95 21.35 6.11 -21.74
N GLY A 96 20.97 7.28 -22.23
CA GLY A 96 19.97 7.38 -23.29
C GLY A 96 19.39 8.78 -23.41
N ASN A 97 18.34 8.88 -24.19
CA ASN A 97 17.65 10.15 -24.44
C ASN A 97 16.15 10.06 -24.16
N LYS A 98 15.69 9.03 -23.44
CA LYS A 98 14.27 8.87 -23.17
C LYS A 98 13.86 9.55 -21.88
N TRP A 99 12.81 10.36 -21.97
CA TRP A 99 12.17 11.02 -20.84
C TRP A 99 10.71 10.63 -20.83
N ARG A 100 10.20 10.23 -19.67
CA ARG A 100 8.86 9.63 -19.55
C ARG A 100 7.99 10.34 -18.54
N THR A 101 6.69 10.23 -18.78
CA THR A 101 5.66 10.52 -17.79
C THR A 101 4.60 9.42 -17.85
N HIS A 102 4.09 9.03 -16.70
CA HIS A 102 3.03 8.03 -16.57
C HIS A 102 1.75 8.71 -16.10
N PHE A 103 0.69 8.54 -16.86
CA PHE A 103 -0.62 9.09 -16.55
C PHE A 103 -1.66 7.99 -16.45
N ALA A 104 -2.51 8.00 -15.40
CA ALA A 104 -3.64 7.09 -15.25
C ALA A 104 -4.94 7.91 -15.29
N PRO A 105 -5.61 8.01 -16.45
CA PRO A 105 -6.80 8.84 -16.64
C PRO A 105 -8.00 8.29 -15.88
N GLU A 106 -8.68 9.15 -15.11
CA GLU A 106 -9.87 8.81 -14.36
C GLU A 106 -11.19 9.04 -15.12
N LYS A 107 -11.15 9.60 -16.34
CA LYS A 107 -12.32 9.83 -17.20
C LYS A 107 -12.06 9.33 -18.60
N THR A 108 -13.12 8.84 -19.24
CA THR A 108 -13.15 8.58 -20.69
C THR A 108 -13.32 9.89 -21.45
N GLY A 109 -12.90 9.93 -22.71
CA GLY A 109 -13.00 11.12 -23.55
C GLY A 109 -11.62 11.62 -23.96
N ARG A 110 -11.57 12.85 -24.46
CA ARG A 110 -10.34 13.48 -24.92
C ARG A 110 -9.61 14.14 -23.74
N TRP A 111 -8.29 13.93 -23.70
CA TRP A 111 -7.36 14.60 -22.80
C TRP A 111 -6.32 15.32 -23.64
N ASP A 112 -6.26 16.63 -23.49
CA ASP A 112 -5.17 17.44 -24.04
C ASP A 112 -3.99 17.43 -23.07
N TRP A 113 -2.76 17.38 -23.60
CA TRP A 113 -1.56 17.41 -22.78
C TRP A 113 -0.57 18.45 -23.28
N GLN A 114 0.19 19.01 -22.35
CA GLN A 114 1.28 19.94 -22.60
C GLN A 114 2.48 19.60 -21.74
N ILE A 115 3.67 19.51 -22.37
CA ILE A 115 4.95 19.30 -21.69
C ILE A 115 5.51 20.67 -21.28
N SER A 116 5.98 20.75 -20.04
CA SER A 116 6.98 21.75 -19.60
C SER A 116 8.28 21.01 -19.34
N PHE A 117 9.35 21.43 -20.00
CA PHE A 117 10.66 20.83 -19.84
C PHE A 117 11.74 21.91 -19.71
N VAL A 118 12.25 22.06 -18.51
CA VAL A 118 13.21 23.11 -18.16
C VAL A 118 14.47 22.51 -17.55
N SER A 119 15.60 23.23 -17.69
CA SER A 119 16.89 22.89 -17.07
C SER A 119 17.41 24.05 -16.21
N GLY A 120 18.25 23.72 -15.25
CA GLY A 120 18.87 24.66 -14.32
C GLY A 120 19.42 23.94 -13.10
N THR A 121 20.30 24.56 -12.35
CA THR A 121 20.85 23.95 -11.13
C THR A 121 19.76 23.61 -10.14
N ARG A 122 19.62 22.34 -9.78
CA ARG A 122 18.61 21.76 -8.87
C ARG A 122 17.16 22.05 -9.24
N ILE A 123 16.87 22.36 -10.50
CA ILE A 123 15.55 22.79 -10.94
C ILE A 123 14.46 21.74 -10.68
N ALA A 124 14.82 20.46 -10.55
CA ALA A 124 13.87 19.39 -10.27
C ALA A 124 13.16 19.57 -8.92
N VAL A 125 13.81 20.21 -7.96
CA VAL A 125 13.33 20.35 -6.56
C VAL A 125 13.13 21.81 -6.13
N ASP A 126 13.50 22.76 -6.99
CA ASP A 126 13.30 24.18 -6.75
C ASP A 126 12.03 24.68 -7.47
N ASP A 127 11.36 25.67 -6.89
CA ASP A 127 10.14 26.28 -7.47
C ASP A 127 10.44 27.25 -8.63
N GLY A 128 11.72 27.51 -8.91
CA GLY A 128 12.19 28.43 -9.94
C GLY A 128 11.77 28.05 -11.36
N GLY A 129 11.78 29.01 -12.27
CA GLY A 129 11.33 28.85 -13.66
C GLY A 129 12.21 27.94 -14.50
N GLY A 130 13.54 27.92 -14.30
CA GLY A 130 14.52 27.24 -15.16
C GLY A 130 14.58 27.80 -16.58
N GLN A 131 15.46 27.25 -17.40
CA GLN A 131 15.59 27.59 -18.82
C GLN A 131 14.87 26.57 -19.68
N PRO A 132 13.98 26.96 -20.61
CA PRO A 132 13.32 26.02 -21.51
C PRO A 132 14.31 25.16 -22.29
N VAL A 133 14.10 23.84 -22.29
CA VAL A 133 14.93 22.90 -23.06
C VAL A 133 14.35 22.78 -24.47
N ALA A 134 14.87 23.61 -25.38
CA ALA A 134 14.43 23.59 -26.77
C ALA A 134 14.94 22.32 -27.49
N PRO A 135 14.16 21.74 -28.40
CA PRO A 135 12.79 22.11 -28.82
C PRO A 135 11.69 21.40 -28.05
N PHE A 136 11.96 20.88 -26.85
CA PHE A 136 11.12 19.95 -26.11
C PHE A 136 10.10 20.64 -25.20
N ASP A 137 10.42 21.84 -24.71
CA ASP A 137 9.48 22.62 -23.90
C ASP A 137 8.31 23.13 -24.73
N GLY A 138 7.11 23.11 -24.15
CA GLY A 138 5.88 23.60 -24.79
C GLY A 138 5.22 22.65 -25.76
N LEU A 139 5.74 21.43 -25.98
CA LEU A 139 5.12 20.42 -26.83
C LEU A 139 3.70 20.09 -26.36
N LYS A 140 2.78 19.90 -27.30
CA LYS A 140 1.35 19.64 -27.03
C LYS A 140 0.83 18.49 -27.86
N GLY A 141 -0.23 17.86 -27.36
CA GLY A 141 -0.97 16.84 -28.09
C GLY A 141 -2.24 16.45 -27.37
N ALA A 142 -2.85 15.38 -27.82
CA ALA A 142 -4.05 14.84 -27.22
C ALA A 142 -4.07 13.31 -27.30
N ILE A 143 -4.78 12.71 -26.35
CA ILE A 143 -5.12 11.28 -26.33
C ILE A 143 -6.61 11.13 -26.14
N ARG A 144 -7.17 10.02 -26.62
CA ARG A 144 -8.59 9.67 -26.40
C ARG A 144 -8.66 8.40 -25.58
N ILE A 145 -9.34 8.48 -24.46
CA ILE A 145 -9.47 7.40 -23.47
C ILE A 145 -10.84 6.75 -23.63
N VAL A 146 -10.87 5.42 -23.71
CA VAL A 146 -12.08 4.62 -23.71
C VAL A 146 -12.31 3.94 -22.38
N ARG A 147 -13.43 3.27 -22.20
CA ARG A 147 -13.76 2.55 -20.96
C ARG A 147 -12.88 1.32 -20.83
N SER A 148 -12.44 1.03 -19.59
CA SER A 148 -11.73 -0.21 -19.26
C SER A 148 -12.63 -1.44 -19.41
N ASP A 149 -12.07 -2.53 -19.92
CA ASP A 149 -12.71 -3.85 -20.05
C ASP A 149 -12.26 -4.83 -18.95
N LYS A 150 -11.42 -4.39 -18.03
CA LYS A 150 -10.86 -5.25 -16.98
C LYS A 150 -11.92 -5.65 -15.96
N LYS A 151 -11.64 -6.75 -15.25
CA LYS A 151 -12.49 -7.32 -14.19
C LYS A 151 -11.67 -7.48 -12.91
N ALA A 152 -12.37 -7.43 -11.76
CA ALA A 152 -11.75 -7.74 -10.47
C ALA A 152 -11.04 -9.12 -10.53
N PRO A 153 -9.90 -9.27 -9.83
CA PRO A 153 -9.37 -8.36 -8.81
C PRO A 153 -8.54 -7.18 -9.34
N ASP A 154 -8.28 -7.09 -10.65
CA ASP A 154 -7.51 -6.01 -11.27
C ASP A 154 -8.07 -4.63 -10.88
N PHE A 155 -7.23 -3.78 -10.30
CA PHE A 155 -7.65 -2.45 -9.86
C PHE A 155 -8.10 -1.53 -11.01
N ARG A 156 -7.69 -1.80 -12.26
CA ARG A 156 -8.17 -1.08 -13.43
C ARG A 156 -9.67 -1.27 -13.69
N ALA A 157 -10.27 -2.33 -13.13
CA ALA A 157 -11.71 -2.54 -13.11
C ALA A 157 -12.45 -1.71 -12.05
N ARG A 158 -11.75 -1.32 -10.98
CA ARG A 158 -12.33 -0.67 -9.78
C ARG A 158 -12.01 0.83 -9.71
N GLY A 159 -10.96 1.25 -10.40
CA GLY A 159 -10.47 2.63 -10.36
C GLY A 159 -9.51 2.89 -9.21
N ARG A 160 -9.10 4.16 -9.08
CA ARG A 160 -8.16 4.58 -8.04
C ARG A 160 -8.78 4.47 -6.65
N LEU A 161 -8.01 3.92 -5.72
CA LEU A 161 -8.32 3.90 -4.32
C LEU A 161 -7.91 5.24 -3.70
N HIS A 162 -8.84 5.94 -3.05
CA HIS A 162 -8.59 7.26 -2.51
C HIS A 162 -9.26 7.48 -1.15
N TYR A 163 -8.75 8.45 -0.41
CA TYR A 163 -9.35 8.91 0.84
C TYR A 163 -10.57 9.79 0.55
N VAL A 164 -11.68 9.52 1.26
CA VAL A 164 -12.98 10.19 1.07
C VAL A 164 -13.50 10.89 2.34
N GLY A 165 -12.61 11.22 3.28
CA GLY A 165 -13.01 11.83 4.56
C GLY A 165 -13.69 10.86 5.52
N ARG A 166 -13.41 9.57 5.41
CA ARG A 166 -13.93 8.48 6.28
C ARG A 166 -12.79 7.59 6.75
N ASN A 167 -13.09 6.69 7.69
CA ASN A 167 -12.12 5.73 8.22
C ASN A 167 -11.73 4.61 7.22
N TYR A 168 -12.19 4.70 5.98
CA TYR A 168 -11.94 3.72 4.94
C TYR A 168 -11.67 4.38 3.60
N LEU A 169 -10.75 3.80 2.83
CA LEU A 169 -10.53 4.17 1.44
C LEU A 169 -11.65 3.66 0.54
N GLN A 170 -11.88 4.34 -0.58
CA GLN A 170 -12.92 4.00 -1.55
C GLN A 170 -12.37 3.96 -2.97
N PHE A 171 -12.81 2.99 -3.76
CA PHE A 171 -12.48 2.92 -5.20
C PHE A 171 -13.32 3.92 -5.99
N ALA A 172 -12.66 4.84 -6.69
CA ALA A 172 -13.31 5.91 -7.44
C ALA A 172 -14.19 5.42 -8.61
N GLY A 173 -13.89 4.25 -9.17
CA GLY A 173 -14.63 3.70 -10.30
C GLY A 173 -15.89 2.92 -9.90
N THR A 174 -15.88 2.23 -8.77
CA THR A 174 -17.00 1.37 -8.32
C THR A 174 -17.73 1.91 -7.09
N GLY A 175 -17.12 2.81 -6.32
CA GLY A 175 -17.65 3.28 -5.05
C GLY A 175 -17.52 2.26 -3.89
N GLU A 176 -16.87 1.12 -4.12
CA GLU A 176 -16.64 0.11 -3.09
C GLU A 176 -15.59 0.58 -2.09
N TYR A 177 -15.84 0.33 -0.81
CA TYR A 177 -14.87 0.57 0.25
C TYR A 177 -13.90 -0.60 0.38
N PHE A 178 -12.71 -0.30 0.89
CA PHE A 178 -11.59 -1.24 0.94
C PHE A 178 -11.27 -1.65 2.37
N LEU A 179 -11.12 -2.95 2.59
CA LEU A 179 -10.52 -3.55 3.78
C LEU A 179 -9.24 -4.28 3.35
N LYS A 180 -8.18 -4.06 4.10
CA LYS A 180 -6.84 -4.55 3.80
C LYS A 180 -6.54 -5.83 4.57
N VAL A 181 -5.98 -6.84 3.91
CA VAL A 181 -5.27 -7.96 4.52
C VAL A 181 -4.09 -8.31 3.65
N GLY A 182 -2.89 -8.25 4.20
CA GLY A 182 -1.71 -8.50 3.40
C GLY A 182 -0.46 -8.78 4.21
N SER A 183 0.68 -8.68 3.53
CA SER A 183 1.98 -8.93 4.13
C SER A 183 2.70 -7.62 4.41
N ASP A 184 3.16 -7.46 5.64
CA ASP A 184 4.16 -6.47 6.00
C ASP A 184 5.58 -7.04 5.85
N ALA A 185 5.73 -8.35 5.99
CA ALA A 185 6.99 -9.05 5.79
C ALA A 185 7.11 -9.61 4.35
N PRO A 186 8.32 -9.57 3.77
CA PRO A 186 9.48 -8.92 4.32
C PRO A 186 9.47 -7.42 4.01
N GLU A 187 9.78 -6.60 4.97
CA GLU A 187 9.94 -5.15 4.74
C GLU A 187 10.97 -4.89 3.65
N THR A 188 12.00 -5.72 3.60
CA THR A 188 13.03 -5.72 2.56
C THR A 188 12.63 -6.53 1.32
N LEU A 189 11.35 -6.50 0.91
CA LEU A 189 10.82 -7.19 -0.27
C LEU A 189 11.64 -6.92 -1.53
N LEU A 190 12.11 -5.68 -1.67
CA LEU A 190 12.86 -5.21 -2.83
C LEU A 190 14.36 -5.54 -2.78
N ALA A 191 14.85 -6.17 -1.71
CA ALA A 191 16.18 -6.77 -1.65
C ALA A 191 16.20 -8.10 -2.42
N TYR A 192 15.89 -8.07 -3.70
CA TYR A 192 15.71 -9.23 -4.56
C TYR A 192 16.89 -9.40 -5.52
N ALA A 193 17.42 -10.61 -5.59
CA ALA A 193 18.65 -10.92 -6.31
C ALA A 193 18.58 -10.68 -7.82
N ASP A 194 17.39 -10.73 -8.40
CA ASP A 194 17.20 -10.52 -9.84
C ASP A 194 17.10 -9.03 -10.23
N PHE A 195 17.03 -8.09 -9.27
CA PHE A 195 17.08 -6.67 -9.57
C PHE A 195 18.52 -6.22 -9.82
N ASP A 196 18.71 -5.42 -10.86
CA ASP A 196 20.01 -4.82 -11.18
C ASP A 196 20.47 -3.89 -10.02
N GLY A 197 21.77 -3.75 -9.83
CA GLY A 197 22.36 -2.85 -8.84
C GLY A 197 21.97 -3.13 -7.39
N THR A 198 21.30 -4.25 -7.09
CA THR A 198 20.96 -4.64 -5.72
C THR A 198 22.10 -5.41 -5.08
N SER A 199 22.49 -5.02 -3.87
CA SER A 199 23.59 -5.63 -3.13
C SER A 199 23.30 -5.65 -1.64
N THR A 200 24.03 -6.47 -0.91
CA THR A 200 23.89 -6.60 0.54
C THR A 200 25.23 -6.86 1.20
N LYS A 201 25.35 -6.43 2.46
CA LYS A 201 26.51 -6.73 3.31
C LYS A 201 26.15 -7.56 4.55
N LYS A 202 24.88 -7.56 4.94
CA LYS A 202 24.41 -8.13 6.22
C LYS A 202 23.58 -9.40 6.05
N VAL A 203 22.64 -9.39 5.12
CA VAL A 203 21.61 -10.44 4.98
C VAL A 203 21.54 -10.87 3.52
N PRO A 204 21.42 -12.18 3.20
CA PRO A 204 21.30 -12.64 1.82
C PRO A 204 20.16 -11.93 1.08
N LEU A 205 20.37 -11.63 -0.22
CA LEU A 205 19.30 -11.18 -1.09
C LEU A 205 18.26 -12.29 -1.26
N LYS A 206 17.00 -11.91 -1.29
CA LYS A 206 15.88 -12.83 -1.50
C LYS A 206 15.86 -13.35 -2.94
N THR A 207 15.46 -14.58 -3.10
CA THR A 207 15.31 -15.23 -4.41
C THR A 207 13.87 -15.61 -4.69
N TYR A 208 13.07 -15.78 -3.64
CA TYR A 208 11.72 -16.34 -3.68
C TYR A 208 11.65 -17.64 -4.49
N ALA A 209 12.71 -18.45 -4.41
CA ALA A 209 12.83 -19.69 -5.17
C ALA A 209 11.64 -20.65 -5.01
N PRO A 210 11.02 -20.82 -3.82
CA PRO A 210 9.83 -21.64 -3.67
C PRO A 210 8.65 -21.19 -4.53
N HIS A 211 8.58 -19.89 -4.86
CA HIS A 211 7.50 -19.29 -5.64
C HIS A 211 7.72 -19.27 -7.16
N VAL A 212 8.86 -19.74 -7.66
CA VAL A 212 9.07 -19.88 -9.11
C VAL A 212 7.99 -20.75 -9.75
N SER A 213 7.47 -21.76 -9.03
CA SER A 213 6.36 -22.61 -9.47
C SER A 213 5.01 -21.91 -9.56
N ASP A 214 4.84 -20.77 -8.91
CA ASP A 214 3.61 -19.97 -8.95
C ASP A 214 3.60 -18.96 -10.10
N TRP A 215 4.74 -18.71 -10.73
CA TRP A 215 4.81 -17.93 -11.96
C TRP A 215 4.06 -18.67 -13.08
N LYS A 216 3.26 -17.95 -13.86
CA LYS A 216 2.46 -18.53 -14.95
C LYS A 216 2.93 -18.02 -16.29
N PRO A 217 2.87 -18.84 -17.36
CA PRO A 217 3.12 -18.38 -18.73
C PRO A 217 2.27 -17.13 -19.05
N GLY A 218 2.93 -16.05 -19.49
CA GLY A 218 2.30 -14.75 -19.74
C GLY A 218 2.45 -13.73 -18.60
N ASP A 219 2.87 -14.15 -17.41
CA ASP A 219 3.28 -13.21 -16.38
C ASP A 219 4.60 -12.52 -16.77
N PRO A 220 4.84 -11.29 -16.27
CA PRO A 220 6.02 -10.54 -16.66
C PRO A 220 7.32 -11.18 -16.16
N THR A 221 8.35 -10.91 -16.90
CA THR A 221 9.77 -11.16 -16.55
C THR A 221 10.59 -10.01 -17.14
N TRP A 222 11.83 -9.93 -16.74
CA TRP A 222 12.82 -9.03 -17.36
C TRP A 222 14.09 -9.81 -17.68
N LYS A 223 14.95 -9.25 -18.53
CA LYS A 223 16.31 -9.73 -18.75
C LYS A 223 16.45 -11.27 -18.68
N ASP A 224 16.36 -11.95 -19.78
CA ASP A 224 16.58 -13.42 -19.87
C ASP A 224 15.67 -14.28 -18.95
N GLY A 225 14.50 -13.77 -18.61
CA GLY A 225 13.50 -14.47 -17.81
C GLY A 225 13.68 -14.37 -16.30
N LYS A 226 14.41 -13.36 -15.82
CA LYS A 226 14.50 -12.99 -14.41
C LYS A 226 13.16 -12.52 -13.84
N GLY A 227 13.03 -12.55 -12.53
CA GLY A 227 11.86 -12.05 -11.80
C GLY A 227 10.82 -13.09 -11.44
N LYS A 228 10.94 -14.32 -11.90
CA LYS A 228 9.91 -15.37 -11.71
C LYS A 228 9.60 -15.65 -10.24
N GLY A 229 10.61 -15.60 -9.37
CA GLY A 229 10.44 -15.83 -7.93
C GLY A 229 9.49 -14.81 -7.30
N LEU A 230 9.80 -13.52 -7.43
CA LEU A 230 8.99 -12.45 -6.83
C LEU A 230 7.62 -12.30 -7.50
N ILE A 231 7.53 -12.41 -8.83
CA ILE A 231 6.25 -12.42 -9.56
C ILE A 231 5.38 -13.61 -9.13
N GLY A 232 5.98 -14.79 -8.92
CA GLY A 232 5.31 -15.97 -8.39
C GLY A 232 4.83 -15.76 -6.95
N ALA A 233 5.63 -15.13 -6.09
CA ALA A 233 5.24 -14.79 -4.72
C ALA A 233 4.01 -13.89 -4.69
N ILE A 234 3.94 -12.88 -5.55
CA ILE A 234 2.76 -12.03 -5.74
C ILE A 234 1.54 -12.84 -6.20
N ASN A 235 1.72 -13.77 -7.15
CA ASN A 235 0.64 -14.67 -7.59
C ASN A 235 0.11 -15.52 -6.43
N TYR A 236 1.01 -16.07 -5.63
CA TYR A 236 0.63 -16.89 -4.47
C TYR A 236 -0.19 -16.07 -3.47
N LEU A 237 0.31 -14.92 -3.02
CA LEU A 237 -0.41 -14.04 -2.09
C LEU A 237 -1.80 -13.67 -2.60
N ALA A 238 -1.90 -13.24 -3.86
CA ALA A 238 -3.18 -12.91 -4.47
C ALA A 238 -4.12 -14.13 -4.53
N SER A 239 -3.60 -15.34 -4.81
CA SER A 239 -4.39 -16.58 -4.85
C SER A 239 -4.94 -16.97 -3.47
N LYS A 240 -4.26 -16.59 -2.41
CA LYS A 240 -4.69 -16.78 -1.02
C LYS A 240 -5.67 -15.71 -0.54
N GLY A 241 -5.96 -14.70 -1.37
CA GLY A 241 -6.90 -13.62 -1.05
C GLY A 241 -6.27 -12.45 -0.31
N ALA A 242 -4.95 -12.43 -0.14
CA ALA A 242 -4.25 -11.21 0.27
C ALA A 242 -4.46 -10.12 -0.79
N ASN A 243 -4.67 -8.88 -0.34
CA ASN A 243 -4.93 -7.73 -1.21
C ASN A 243 -4.03 -6.53 -0.92
N SER A 244 -2.93 -6.75 -0.17
CA SER A 244 -1.93 -5.74 0.15
C SER A 244 -0.55 -6.36 0.29
N ILE A 245 0.48 -5.57 0.01
CA ILE A 245 1.89 -5.89 0.20
C ILE A 245 2.66 -4.63 0.58
N SER A 246 3.45 -4.72 1.65
CA SER A 246 4.28 -3.64 2.17
C SER A 246 5.74 -3.85 1.78
N PHE A 247 6.49 -2.78 1.65
CA PHE A 247 7.91 -2.81 1.35
C PHE A 247 8.59 -1.45 1.60
N LEU A 248 9.84 -1.51 2.03
CA LEU A 248 10.73 -0.36 2.09
C LEU A 248 11.26 0.00 0.70
N THR A 249 11.41 1.29 0.44
CA THR A 249 12.08 1.81 -0.76
C THR A 249 13.46 2.38 -0.44
N TYR A 250 13.77 2.56 0.84
CA TYR A 250 15.07 3.00 1.33
C TYR A 250 15.32 2.53 2.77
N ASN A 251 16.36 1.68 2.96
CA ASN A 251 16.73 1.13 4.27
C ASN A 251 18.24 1.19 4.57
N ALA A 252 18.97 2.13 3.97
CA ALA A 252 20.40 2.26 4.24
C ALA A 252 20.66 2.49 5.73
N GLY A 253 21.50 1.63 6.32
CA GLY A 253 21.79 1.65 7.76
C GLY A 253 20.83 0.85 8.62
N GLY A 254 19.63 0.58 8.16
CA GLY A 254 18.60 -0.17 8.85
C GLY A 254 18.67 -1.68 8.62
N ASP A 255 17.54 -2.32 8.77
CA ASP A 255 17.39 -3.76 8.69
C ASP A 255 17.72 -4.30 7.30
N GLY A 256 18.67 -5.21 7.26
CA GLY A 256 19.19 -5.75 6.00
C GLY A 256 20.18 -4.84 5.28
N ASP A 257 20.07 -3.51 5.36
CA ASP A 257 20.92 -2.51 4.68
C ASP A 257 21.14 -2.88 3.20
N ASN A 258 20.04 -3.05 2.44
CA ASN A 258 20.06 -3.72 1.13
C ASN A 258 19.01 -3.20 0.13
N VAL A 259 18.24 -2.16 0.47
CA VAL A 259 17.25 -1.53 -0.43
C VAL A 259 17.53 -0.04 -0.59
N TRP A 260 17.75 0.41 -1.80
CA TRP A 260 17.83 1.82 -2.21
C TRP A 260 17.56 1.98 -3.69
N PRO A 261 16.98 3.12 -4.12
CA PRO A 261 16.66 3.37 -5.53
C PRO A 261 17.85 3.93 -6.30
N PHE A 262 18.97 4.18 -5.63
CA PHE A 262 20.15 4.85 -6.16
C PHE A 262 21.09 3.86 -6.87
N ILE A 263 22.01 4.42 -7.70
CA ILE A 263 23.09 3.65 -8.34
C ILE A 263 24.08 3.08 -7.32
N ASP A 264 24.22 3.76 -6.18
CA ASP A 264 25.05 3.36 -5.05
C ASP A 264 24.32 3.72 -3.75
N ARG A 265 24.59 2.95 -2.68
CA ARG A 265 23.96 3.14 -1.36
C ARG A 265 24.07 4.57 -0.82
N ASP A 266 25.20 5.19 -1.06
CA ASP A 266 25.54 6.49 -0.48
C ASP A 266 25.40 7.67 -1.46
N ASP A 267 25.12 7.41 -2.74
CA ASP A 267 24.82 8.45 -3.74
C ASP A 267 23.32 8.77 -3.76
N LYS A 268 22.92 9.88 -3.16
CA LYS A 268 21.51 10.30 -3.02
C LYS A 268 20.98 11.12 -4.20
N PHE A 269 21.80 11.37 -5.23
CA PHE A 269 21.47 12.25 -6.35
C PHE A 269 21.35 11.52 -7.70
N HIS A 270 21.72 10.23 -7.76
CA HIS A 270 21.71 9.46 -8.99
C HIS A 270 20.90 8.16 -8.78
N TYR A 271 19.89 7.97 -9.60
CA TYR A 271 18.96 6.85 -9.50
C TYR A 271 19.29 5.77 -10.52
N ASP A 272 19.16 4.52 -10.13
CA ASP A 272 19.35 3.36 -10.99
C ASP A 272 18.10 3.15 -11.87
N CYS A 273 18.19 3.55 -13.14
CA CYS A 273 17.07 3.48 -14.07
C CYS A 273 16.61 2.04 -14.30
N SER A 274 17.54 1.09 -14.36
CA SER A 274 17.21 -0.31 -14.62
C SER A 274 16.48 -0.96 -13.45
N LYS A 275 16.98 -0.76 -12.23
CA LYS A 275 16.36 -1.24 -10.99
C LYS A 275 14.94 -0.69 -10.83
N LEU A 276 14.76 0.61 -11.02
CA LEU A 276 13.45 1.26 -10.86
C LEU A 276 12.45 0.85 -11.95
N ASP A 277 12.89 0.59 -13.19
CA ASP A 277 12.04 0.00 -14.22
C ASP A 277 11.65 -1.44 -13.86
N GLN A 278 12.54 -2.22 -13.24
CA GLN A 278 12.24 -3.58 -12.77
C GLN A 278 11.26 -3.56 -11.59
N TRP A 279 11.40 -2.63 -10.64
CA TRP A 279 10.40 -2.41 -9.59
C TRP A 279 9.02 -2.09 -10.19
N GLN A 280 8.98 -1.25 -11.22
CA GLN A 280 7.74 -0.90 -11.90
C GLN A 280 7.03 -2.13 -12.50
N ILE A 281 7.78 -3.08 -13.07
CA ILE A 281 7.23 -4.34 -13.59
C ILE A 281 6.52 -5.13 -12.47
N VAL A 282 7.14 -5.21 -11.30
CA VAL A 282 6.59 -5.90 -10.12
C VAL A 282 5.33 -5.19 -9.62
N PHE A 283 5.37 -3.86 -9.47
CA PHE A 283 4.23 -3.08 -8.99
C PHE A 283 3.04 -3.10 -9.97
N ASP A 284 3.30 -3.01 -11.26
CA ASP A 284 2.26 -3.18 -12.29
C ASP A 284 1.60 -4.56 -12.20
N HIS A 285 2.38 -5.62 -11.95
CA HIS A 285 1.84 -6.96 -11.80
C HIS A 285 1.01 -7.09 -10.52
N ALA A 286 1.49 -6.58 -9.39
CA ALA A 286 0.79 -6.58 -8.12
C ALA A 286 -0.60 -5.92 -8.24
N GLN A 287 -0.69 -4.76 -8.91
CA GLN A 287 -1.96 -4.09 -9.13
C GLN A 287 -2.94 -4.86 -10.03
N ARG A 288 -2.43 -5.56 -11.07
CA ARG A 288 -3.25 -6.46 -11.89
C ARG A 288 -3.82 -7.63 -11.09
N LYS A 289 -3.10 -8.05 -10.05
CA LYS A 289 -3.52 -9.11 -9.12
C LYS A 289 -4.38 -8.59 -7.97
N GLY A 290 -4.60 -7.28 -7.87
CA GLY A 290 -5.42 -6.66 -6.83
C GLY A 290 -4.69 -6.48 -5.50
N LEU A 291 -3.37 -6.30 -5.52
CA LEU A 291 -2.56 -6.00 -4.34
C LEU A 291 -2.29 -4.50 -4.24
N TYR A 292 -2.71 -3.92 -3.14
CA TYR A 292 -2.40 -2.56 -2.71
C TYR A 292 -0.92 -2.44 -2.36
N LEU A 293 -0.28 -1.36 -2.78
CA LEU A 293 1.15 -1.12 -2.59
C LEU A 293 1.38 -0.20 -1.40
N HIS A 294 1.92 -0.74 -0.32
CA HIS A 294 2.28 0.04 0.84
C HIS A 294 3.74 0.45 0.76
N PHE A 295 4.00 1.67 0.29
CA PHE A 295 5.34 2.25 0.20
C PHE A 295 5.79 2.78 1.56
N LYS A 296 6.69 2.09 2.26
CA LYS A 296 7.44 2.61 3.39
C LYS A 296 8.67 3.34 2.86
N LEU A 297 8.73 4.66 3.07
CA LEU A 297 9.70 5.52 2.37
C LEU A 297 11.10 5.54 3.01
N GLN A 298 11.22 5.08 4.23
CA GLN A 298 12.45 5.05 5.03
C GLN A 298 12.24 4.23 6.30
N GLU A 299 13.31 3.99 7.05
CA GLU A 299 13.32 3.37 8.38
C GLU A 299 13.82 4.35 9.44
N THR A 300 13.64 4.00 10.73
CA THR A 300 14.09 4.80 11.87
C THR A 300 15.59 5.09 11.84
N GLU A 301 16.41 4.18 11.30
CA GLU A 301 17.87 4.33 11.20
C GLU A 301 18.29 5.40 10.19
N ASN A 302 17.41 5.76 9.26
CA ASN A 302 17.70 6.73 8.21
C ASN A 302 16.63 7.82 8.06
N ASP A 303 15.69 7.91 8.98
CA ASP A 303 14.63 8.92 8.93
C ASP A 303 15.16 10.32 9.27
N ASP A 304 16.11 10.42 10.21
CA ASP A 304 16.82 11.67 10.54
C ASP A 304 18.24 11.40 11.10
N ASN A 305 18.91 12.45 11.53
CA ASN A 305 20.27 12.38 12.12
C ASN A 305 20.24 12.38 13.66
N ARG A 306 19.10 12.16 14.31
CA ARG A 306 19.02 12.10 15.76
C ARG A 306 19.66 10.81 16.27
N VAL A 307 20.76 10.98 16.95
CA VAL A 307 21.59 9.91 17.44
C VAL A 307 21.11 9.49 18.81
N GLY A 308 20.15 8.60 18.86
CA GLY A 308 19.83 7.91 20.10
C GLY A 308 20.26 6.45 20.10
N ARG A 309 20.42 5.87 18.92
CA ARG A 309 20.52 4.41 18.74
C ARG A 309 21.74 3.93 17.97
N ASN A 310 22.34 4.78 17.14
CA ASN A 310 23.60 4.48 16.47
C ASN A 310 24.52 5.69 16.51
N PRO A 311 25.84 5.51 16.74
CA PRO A 311 26.78 6.63 16.62
C PRO A 311 26.65 7.20 15.20
N PRO A 312 26.85 8.54 15.03
CA PRO A 312 26.81 9.15 13.70
C PRO A 312 27.78 8.39 12.80
N THR A 313 27.22 7.75 11.79
CA THR A 313 28.06 7.14 10.76
C THR A 313 28.77 8.25 10.01
N LEU A 314 30.00 8.02 9.59
CA LEU A 314 30.81 9.00 8.83
C LEU A 314 30.12 9.47 7.54
N VAL A 315 29.14 8.70 7.05
CA VAL A 315 28.25 9.06 5.94
C VAL A 315 26.82 9.11 6.50
N PRO A 316 26.18 10.28 6.51
CA PRO A 316 24.78 10.38 6.90
C PRO A 316 23.92 9.48 6.02
N VAL A 317 23.26 8.50 6.58
CA VAL A 317 22.34 7.62 5.84
C VAL A 317 21.01 8.33 5.60
N SER A 318 20.60 9.22 6.50
CA SER A 318 19.36 9.99 6.34
C SER A 318 19.43 10.98 5.18
N LEU A 319 18.28 11.21 4.55
CA LEU A 319 18.13 12.24 3.53
C LEU A 319 17.99 13.61 4.23
N ASP A 320 18.95 14.51 3.98
CA ASP A 320 19.00 15.88 4.54
C ASP A 320 18.85 15.95 6.08
N GLY A 321 19.28 14.92 6.80
CA GLY A 321 19.16 14.89 8.26
C GLY A 321 17.74 14.84 8.79
N GLY A 322 16.77 14.39 8.01
CA GLY A 322 15.35 14.36 8.35
C GLY A 322 14.57 15.55 7.79
N ASP A 323 15.23 16.63 7.41
CA ASP A 323 14.58 17.81 6.85
C ASP A 323 14.09 17.61 5.41
N LEU A 324 13.20 18.47 4.97
CA LEU A 324 12.74 18.52 3.58
C LEU A 324 13.74 19.30 2.71
N GLY A 325 14.96 18.79 2.60
CA GLY A 325 16.02 19.35 1.78
C GLY A 325 16.03 18.82 0.34
N VAL A 326 17.16 18.98 -0.34
CA VAL A 326 17.30 18.65 -1.77
C VAL A 326 17.22 17.14 -2.00
N GLN A 327 17.88 16.34 -1.17
CA GLN A 327 17.92 14.88 -1.32
C GLN A 327 16.51 14.28 -1.12
N ARG A 328 15.81 14.68 -0.04
CA ARG A 328 14.47 14.19 0.28
C ARG A 328 13.44 14.60 -0.77
N LYS A 329 13.45 15.84 -1.20
CA LYS A 329 12.57 16.31 -2.28
C LYS A 329 12.81 15.54 -3.58
N LEU A 330 14.07 15.34 -3.96
CA LEU A 330 14.41 14.58 -5.17
C LEU A 330 13.95 13.13 -5.08
N TYR A 331 14.21 12.48 -3.95
CA TYR A 331 13.78 11.12 -3.68
C TYR A 331 12.25 10.95 -3.80
N LEU A 332 11.50 11.79 -3.12
CA LEU A 332 10.04 11.75 -3.17
C LEU A 332 9.52 12.02 -4.59
N ARG A 333 10.10 13.02 -5.29
CA ARG A 333 9.73 13.35 -6.66
C ARG A 333 9.98 12.19 -7.63
N GLU A 334 11.13 11.51 -7.54
CA GLU A 334 11.45 10.37 -8.42
C GLU A 334 10.50 9.20 -8.20
N LEU A 335 10.19 8.85 -6.94
CA LEU A 335 9.22 7.78 -6.65
C LEU A 335 7.82 8.15 -7.16
N ILE A 336 7.37 9.37 -6.94
CA ILE A 336 6.06 9.85 -7.41
C ILE A 336 6.00 9.86 -8.95
N ALA A 337 7.05 10.33 -9.62
CA ALA A 337 7.11 10.38 -11.08
C ALA A 337 7.03 8.97 -11.72
N ARG A 338 7.66 7.98 -11.08
CA ARG A 338 7.73 6.61 -11.58
C ARG A 338 6.53 5.76 -11.18
N PHE A 339 5.99 5.94 -9.97
CA PHE A 339 5.03 5.02 -9.37
C PHE A 339 3.68 5.66 -9.00
N GLY A 340 3.58 6.98 -8.94
CA GLY A 340 2.36 7.69 -8.54
C GLY A 340 1.15 7.48 -9.46
N TYR A 341 1.32 6.94 -10.66
CA TYR A 341 0.19 6.55 -11.52
C TYR A 341 -0.57 5.32 -10.99
N SER A 342 0.01 4.58 -10.04
CA SER A 342 -0.58 3.38 -9.45
C SER A 342 -1.95 3.66 -8.84
N LEU A 343 -2.88 2.73 -9.01
CA LEU A 343 -4.28 2.97 -8.64
C LEU A 343 -4.55 2.76 -7.16
N ALA A 344 -3.77 1.92 -6.51
CA ALA A 344 -3.94 1.59 -5.11
C ALA A 344 -2.58 1.56 -4.41
N LEU A 345 -2.23 2.67 -3.79
CA LEU A 345 -1.01 2.81 -2.98
C LEU A 345 -1.24 3.79 -1.82
N ASN A 346 -0.34 3.74 -0.86
CA ASN A 346 -0.11 4.82 0.10
C ASN A 346 1.37 5.21 0.14
N TRP A 347 1.60 6.43 0.58
CA TRP A 347 2.92 6.92 0.97
C TRP A 347 3.00 6.88 2.50
N ASN A 348 3.76 5.95 3.05
CA ASN A 348 4.08 5.92 4.47
C ASN A 348 5.38 6.69 4.70
N LEU A 349 5.35 7.69 5.58
CA LEU A 349 6.48 8.56 5.84
C LEU A 349 7.73 7.82 6.32
N GLY A 350 7.56 6.63 6.87
CA GLY A 350 8.66 5.76 7.27
C GLY A 350 8.22 4.68 8.25
N GLU A 351 9.02 3.64 8.29
CA GLU A 351 8.96 2.57 9.28
C GLU A 351 9.51 3.09 10.59
N GLU A 352 8.79 2.83 11.71
CA GLU A 352 9.18 3.27 13.04
C GLU A 352 9.66 4.75 13.09
N ASN A 353 8.97 5.61 12.34
CA ASN A 353 9.37 6.99 12.10
C ASN A 353 9.44 7.80 13.39
N THR A 354 10.60 8.40 13.64
CA THR A 354 10.90 9.23 14.82
C THR A 354 11.21 10.68 14.48
N GLN A 355 11.02 11.11 13.23
CA GLN A 355 11.18 12.51 12.82
C GLN A 355 10.35 13.46 13.68
N THR A 356 10.78 14.70 13.78
CA THR A 356 9.97 15.72 14.48
C THR A 356 8.62 15.94 13.77
N PRO A 357 7.58 16.39 14.49
CA PRO A 357 6.30 16.73 13.87
C PRO A 357 6.42 17.77 12.75
N GLU A 358 7.39 18.69 12.83
CA GLU A 358 7.69 19.66 11.78
C GLU A 358 8.20 18.99 10.50
N GLN A 359 9.13 18.04 10.64
CA GLN A 359 9.70 17.28 9.52
C GLN A 359 8.63 16.38 8.87
N GLN A 360 7.82 15.68 9.67
CA GLN A 360 6.71 14.85 9.20
C GLN A 360 5.65 15.67 8.45
N ARG A 361 5.30 16.86 8.97
CA ARG A 361 4.38 17.78 8.30
C ARG A 361 4.94 18.31 6.99
N ALA A 362 6.21 18.70 6.96
CA ALA A 362 6.86 19.19 5.75
C ALA A 362 6.92 18.11 4.67
N MET A 363 7.34 16.88 5.05
CA MET A 363 7.42 15.75 4.14
C MET A 363 6.05 15.36 3.57
N SER A 364 5.03 15.20 4.44
CA SER A 364 3.67 14.85 4.00
C SER A 364 3.06 15.92 3.09
N ARG A 365 3.28 17.21 3.40
CA ARG A 365 2.83 18.32 2.56
C ARG A 365 3.47 18.26 1.18
N TYR A 366 4.78 18.04 1.10
CA TYR A 366 5.47 17.94 -0.18
C TYR A 366 4.95 16.77 -1.03
N ILE A 367 4.68 15.62 -0.41
CA ILE A 367 4.05 14.47 -1.08
C ILE A 367 2.69 14.90 -1.63
N ARG A 368 1.82 15.53 -0.82
CA ARG A 368 0.49 15.99 -1.20
C ARG A 368 0.53 16.97 -2.38
N ASP A 369 1.50 17.87 -2.39
CA ASP A 369 1.64 18.91 -3.41
C ASP A 369 2.26 18.36 -4.72
N THR A 370 3.04 17.27 -4.64
CA THR A 370 3.76 16.68 -5.78
C THR A 370 2.99 15.53 -6.43
N ASP A 371 2.23 14.77 -5.64
CA ASP A 371 1.44 13.62 -6.13
C ASP A 371 0.16 14.12 -6.83
N PRO A 372 0.04 13.93 -8.15
CA PRO A 372 -1.08 14.45 -8.91
C PRO A 372 -2.42 13.75 -8.61
N TYR A 373 -2.41 12.71 -7.79
CA TYR A 373 -3.57 11.84 -7.58
C TYR A 373 -4.09 11.80 -6.15
N ASP A 374 -3.47 12.55 -5.24
CA ASP A 374 -3.90 12.66 -3.84
C ASP A 374 -3.98 11.32 -3.10
N HIS A 375 -2.98 10.46 -3.29
CA HIS A 375 -2.95 9.17 -2.62
C HIS A 375 -2.96 9.30 -1.10
N HIS A 376 -3.35 8.21 -0.46
CA HIS A 376 -3.36 8.06 0.99
C HIS A 376 -1.95 8.26 1.57
N ILE A 377 -1.83 9.05 2.65
CA ILE A 377 -0.56 9.32 3.34
C ILE A 377 -0.72 8.92 4.79
N VAL A 378 0.21 8.09 5.27
CA VAL A 378 0.24 7.59 6.65
C VAL A 378 1.62 7.78 7.27
N VAL A 379 1.71 7.57 8.56
CA VAL A 379 2.98 7.39 9.27
C VAL A 379 2.88 6.17 10.17
N HIS A 380 3.98 5.42 10.25
CA HIS A 380 4.20 4.32 11.16
C HIS A 380 5.21 4.76 12.22
N THR A 381 5.03 4.36 13.47
CA THR A 381 5.92 4.69 14.57
C THR A 381 5.88 3.62 15.64
N PHE A 382 6.88 3.60 16.51
CA PHE A 382 6.97 2.66 17.63
C PHE A 382 5.71 2.66 18.51
N PRO A 383 5.37 1.53 19.14
CA PRO A 383 4.20 1.42 20.01
C PRO A 383 4.14 2.49 21.11
N ASN A 384 5.29 2.75 21.74
CA ASN A 384 5.42 3.72 22.83
C ASN A 384 5.51 5.18 22.37
N GLU A 385 5.64 5.43 21.05
CA GLU A 385 5.70 6.78 20.47
C GLU A 385 4.38 7.21 19.84
N GLN A 386 3.39 6.32 19.71
CA GLN A 386 2.13 6.61 19.02
C GLN A 386 1.46 7.87 19.55
N ASP A 387 1.34 8.02 20.87
CA ASP A 387 0.63 9.15 21.49
C ASP A 387 1.34 10.47 21.20
N SER A 388 2.67 10.50 21.20
CA SER A 388 3.45 11.71 20.89
C SER A 388 3.40 12.07 19.41
N VAL A 389 3.62 11.09 18.54
CA VAL A 389 3.67 11.27 17.08
C VAL A 389 2.29 11.57 16.51
N TYR A 390 1.30 10.72 16.76
CA TYR A 390 0.00 10.86 16.12
C TYR A 390 -0.78 12.07 16.62
N THR A 391 -0.78 12.36 17.95
CA THR A 391 -1.47 13.53 18.49
C THR A 391 -0.98 14.82 17.85
N ALA A 392 0.32 14.94 17.56
CA ALA A 392 0.89 16.13 16.92
C ALA A 392 0.45 16.31 15.46
N LEU A 393 -0.13 15.27 14.83
CA LEU A 393 -0.45 15.23 13.40
C LEU A 393 -1.96 15.18 13.10
N LEU A 394 -2.81 15.06 14.13
CA LEU A 394 -4.27 14.96 13.98
C LEU A 394 -4.92 16.22 13.37
N GLY A 395 -6.00 16.00 12.63
CA GLY A 395 -6.85 17.06 12.09
C GLY A 395 -6.12 17.95 11.09
N GLU A 396 -6.24 19.27 11.25
CA GLU A 396 -5.60 20.25 10.34
C GLU A 396 -4.11 20.44 10.58
N ARG A 397 -3.54 19.80 11.62
CA ARG A 397 -2.10 19.91 11.93
C ARG A 397 -1.23 19.26 10.87
N SER A 398 -1.77 18.29 10.12
CA SER A 398 -1.07 17.66 9.00
C SER A 398 -2.02 17.36 7.83
N VAL A 399 -1.46 16.83 6.73
CA VAL A 399 -2.24 16.33 5.58
C VAL A 399 -2.39 14.82 5.61
N LEU A 400 -2.02 14.17 6.69
CA LEU A 400 -2.18 12.72 6.84
C LEU A 400 -3.65 12.33 6.75
N THR A 401 -3.88 11.16 6.20
CA THR A 401 -5.21 10.58 6.01
C THR A 401 -5.38 9.26 6.75
N GLY A 402 -4.34 8.81 7.46
CA GLY A 402 -4.41 7.62 8.28
C GLY A 402 -3.16 7.37 9.12
N ALA A 403 -3.21 6.27 9.87
CA ALA A 403 -2.11 5.73 10.66
C ALA A 403 -1.84 4.27 10.29
N SER A 404 -0.58 3.90 10.30
CA SER A 404 -0.04 2.56 10.18
C SER A 404 0.42 2.13 11.56
N LEU A 405 -0.37 1.32 12.27
CA LEU A 405 -0.12 0.99 13.67
C LEU A 405 0.86 -0.15 13.84
N GLN A 406 1.79 0.02 14.78
CA GLN A 406 2.59 -1.04 15.38
C GLN A 406 2.19 -1.19 16.85
N ASN A 407 1.83 -2.40 17.28
CA ASN A 407 1.54 -2.67 18.69
C ASN A 407 1.58 -4.17 19.00
N ALA A 408 1.55 -4.53 20.29
CA ALA A 408 1.40 -5.92 20.67
C ALA A 408 0.10 -6.51 20.04
N PHE A 409 0.16 -7.80 19.68
CA PHE A 409 -0.94 -8.45 18.94
C PHE A 409 -2.29 -8.35 19.68
N ASP A 410 -2.27 -8.32 21.00
CA ASP A 410 -3.44 -8.25 21.88
C ASP A 410 -3.84 -6.81 22.27
N GLU A 411 -3.11 -5.80 21.85
CA GLU A 411 -3.46 -4.38 22.02
C GLU A 411 -4.15 -3.79 20.78
N THR A 412 -4.24 -4.57 19.69
CA THR A 412 -4.69 -4.07 18.39
C THR A 412 -6.10 -3.49 18.44
N HIS A 413 -7.03 -4.11 19.18
CA HIS A 413 -8.41 -3.63 19.27
C HIS A 413 -8.48 -2.25 19.96
N GLU A 414 -7.91 -2.14 21.15
CA GLU A 414 -7.90 -0.90 21.93
C GLU A 414 -7.22 0.25 21.18
N ARG A 415 -6.01 0.01 20.64
CA ARG A 415 -5.24 1.04 19.94
C ARG A 415 -5.93 1.50 18.64
N THR A 416 -6.54 0.56 17.91
CA THR A 416 -7.32 0.90 16.72
C THR A 416 -8.54 1.74 17.07
N ALA A 417 -9.34 1.33 18.08
CA ALA A 417 -10.52 2.06 18.54
C ALA A 417 -10.15 3.48 18.97
N HIS A 418 -9.05 3.62 19.72
CA HIS A 418 -8.53 4.92 20.17
C HIS A 418 -8.23 5.85 18.99
N TRP A 419 -7.44 5.43 18.01
CA TRP A 419 -7.03 6.32 16.90
C TRP A 419 -8.15 6.57 15.88
N VAL A 420 -9.07 5.63 15.69
CA VAL A 420 -10.30 5.85 14.92
C VAL A 420 -11.14 6.96 15.55
N ALA A 421 -11.36 6.91 16.87
CA ALA A 421 -12.13 7.91 17.60
C ALA A 421 -11.40 9.26 17.65
N ALA A 422 -10.14 9.29 18.10
CA ALA A 422 -9.36 10.51 18.26
C ALA A 422 -9.21 11.31 16.95
N SER A 423 -9.01 10.62 15.83
CA SER A 423 -8.93 11.28 14.53
C SER A 423 -10.28 11.86 14.08
N ALA A 424 -11.37 11.13 14.31
CA ALA A 424 -12.72 11.57 13.96
C ALA A 424 -13.14 12.81 14.77
N GLU A 425 -12.78 12.91 16.05
CA GLU A 425 -13.05 14.05 16.92
C GLU A 425 -12.40 15.35 16.41
N THR A 426 -11.28 15.24 15.69
CA THR A 426 -10.61 16.40 15.08
C THR A 426 -11.18 16.82 13.73
N GLY A 427 -12.26 16.17 13.26
CA GLY A 427 -12.92 16.47 12.00
C GLY A 427 -12.27 15.86 10.75
N ARG A 428 -11.16 15.11 10.91
CA ARG A 428 -10.50 14.35 9.83
C ARG A 428 -10.33 12.89 10.25
N PRO A 429 -11.34 12.04 10.04
CA PRO A 429 -11.25 10.62 10.35
C PRO A 429 -10.09 9.95 9.62
N TRP A 430 -9.23 9.25 10.34
CA TRP A 430 -8.12 8.52 9.75
C TRP A 430 -8.52 7.11 9.34
N VAL A 431 -7.92 6.62 8.27
CA VAL A 431 -7.88 5.20 7.91
C VAL A 431 -6.82 4.55 8.81
N VAL A 432 -7.25 3.69 9.74
CA VAL A 432 -6.36 3.10 10.74
C VAL A 432 -6.20 1.62 10.47
N ALA A 433 -5.01 1.20 10.06
CA ALA A 433 -4.65 -0.20 9.86
C ALA A 433 -3.61 -0.63 10.90
N ASN A 434 -3.60 -1.91 11.27
CA ASN A 434 -2.51 -2.49 12.06
C ASN A 434 -1.55 -3.18 11.08
N ASP A 435 -0.40 -2.60 10.89
CA ASP A 435 0.54 -2.99 9.86
C ASP A 435 1.75 -3.73 10.42
N GLU A 436 1.91 -3.75 11.76
CA GLU A 436 2.92 -4.56 12.43
C GLU A 436 2.42 -5.08 13.78
N GLN A 437 2.71 -6.36 14.10
CA GLN A 437 2.24 -7.01 15.30
C GLN A 437 3.32 -7.69 16.09
N GLY A 438 3.23 -7.54 17.41
CA GLY A 438 3.94 -8.33 18.35
C GLY A 438 5.20 -7.69 18.86
N THR A 439 6.03 -8.47 19.54
CA THR A 439 7.40 -8.05 19.77
C THR A 439 8.16 -8.17 18.45
N ALA A 440 9.07 -7.25 18.14
CA ALA A 440 9.93 -7.29 16.97
C ALA A 440 10.61 -8.67 16.75
N ALA A 441 10.90 -9.38 17.83
CA ALA A 441 11.54 -10.69 17.78
C ALA A 441 10.67 -11.78 17.12
N LEU A 442 9.36 -11.80 17.35
CA LEU A 442 8.52 -12.96 17.03
C LEU A 442 7.53 -12.74 15.90
N GLY A 443 6.92 -11.56 15.79
CA GLY A 443 5.91 -11.28 14.77
C GLY A 443 4.76 -12.30 14.72
N VAL A 444 4.20 -12.51 13.54
CA VAL A 444 3.22 -13.56 13.26
C VAL A 444 3.95 -14.89 13.05
N PRO A 445 3.65 -15.94 13.85
CA PRO A 445 4.38 -17.20 13.76
C PRO A 445 4.06 -17.98 12.48
N PRO A 446 4.97 -18.88 12.05
CA PRO A 446 4.67 -19.85 11.01
C PRO A 446 3.50 -20.78 11.39
N ASP A 447 2.92 -21.40 10.40
CA ASP A 447 1.93 -22.45 10.62
C ASP A 447 2.56 -23.62 11.39
N PRO A 448 1.82 -24.27 12.31
CA PRO A 448 2.32 -25.44 13.04
C PRO A 448 2.79 -26.54 12.07
N GLY A 449 4.01 -27.01 12.29
CA GLY A 449 4.65 -28.04 11.48
C GLY A 449 5.47 -27.50 10.29
N TYR A 450 5.34 -26.23 9.91
CA TYR A 450 6.15 -25.64 8.84
C TYR A 450 7.64 -25.70 9.22
N LYS A 451 8.47 -26.37 8.40
CA LYS A 451 9.91 -26.60 8.69
C LYS A 451 10.17 -27.06 10.13
N GLY A 452 9.24 -27.85 10.70
CA GLY A 452 9.36 -28.36 12.08
C GLY A 452 8.98 -27.37 13.19
N PHE A 453 8.42 -26.23 12.88
CA PHE A 453 7.96 -25.27 13.87
C PHE A 453 6.90 -25.88 14.79
N ASN A 454 7.13 -25.79 16.11
CA ASN A 454 6.36 -26.46 17.15
C ASN A 454 5.61 -25.50 18.10
N GLY A 455 5.48 -24.21 17.74
CA GLY A 455 4.82 -23.21 18.57
C GLY A 455 5.67 -22.59 19.66
N LYS A 456 6.99 -22.78 19.59
CA LYS A 456 7.93 -22.28 20.59
C LYS A 456 8.94 -21.31 19.97
N ASP A 457 9.40 -20.38 20.82
CA ASP A 457 10.55 -19.53 20.51
C ASP A 457 11.88 -20.33 20.52
N PRO A 458 13.01 -19.74 20.12
CA PRO A 458 14.31 -20.39 20.15
C PRO A 458 14.77 -20.82 21.57
N GLN A 459 14.18 -20.26 22.62
CA GLN A 459 14.44 -20.61 24.01
C GLN A 459 13.53 -21.72 24.53
N GLY A 460 12.60 -22.24 23.69
CA GLY A 460 11.69 -23.33 24.03
C GLY A 460 10.44 -22.89 24.81
N LYS A 461 10.17 -21.59 24.90
CA LYS A 461 8.97 -21.02 25.53
C LYS A 461 7.82 -21.01 24.52
N ASP A 462 6.63 -21.36 24.98
CA ASP A 462 5.41 -21.25 24.17
C ASP A 462 5.15 -19.78 23.81
N ILE A 463 4.80 -19.56 22.55
CA ILE A 463 4.49 -18.23 22.01
C ILE A 463 3.03 -18.16 21.56
N ARG A 464 2.60 -16.95 21.20
CA ARG A 464 1.29 -16.73 20.58
C ARG A 464 1.10 -17.65 19.37
N THR A 465 -0.13 -18.03 19.12
CA THR A 465 -0.51 -18.88 18.00
C THR A 465 -1.09 -18.04 16.86
N LEU A 466 -1.19 -18.63 15.67
CA LEU A 466 -1.94 -18.02 14.55
C LEU A 466 -3.43 -17.78 14.90
N HIS A 467 -3.97 -18.51 15.91
CA HIS A 467 -5.33 -18.30 16.40
C HIS A 467 -5.43 -17.02 17.23
N ASP A 468 -4.41 -16.69 18.02
CA ASP A 468 -4.35 -15.45 18.78
C ASP A 468 -4.26 -14.25 17.81
N ILE A 469 -3.44 -14.35 16.75
CA ILE A 469 -3.34 -13.34 15.69
C ILE A 469 -4.70 -13.15 14.99
N ARG A 470 -5.41 -14.23 14.65
CA ARG A 470 -6.75 -14.12 14.08
C ARG A 470 -7.69 -13.38 15.03
N LYS A 471 -7.73 -13.79 16.32
CA LYS A 471 -8.68 -13.27 17.32
C LYS A 471 -8.42 -11.80 17.66
N TYR A 472 -7.20 -11.50 18.03
CA TYR A 472 -6.87 -10.24 18.68
C TYR A 472 -6.35 -9.19 17.70
N THR A 473 -5.65 -9.60 16.65
CA THR A 473 -5.13 -8.69 15.63
C THR A 473 -6.14 -8.51 14.49
N LEU A 474 -6.48 -9.55 13.74
CA LEU A 474 -7.36 -9.43 12.57
C LEU A 474 -8.77 -8.95 12.97
N TRP A 475 -9.46 -9.75 13.78
CA TRP A 475 -10.80 -9.37 14.23
C TRP A 475 -10.77 -8.20 15.22
N GLY A 476 -9.71 -8.06 16.00
CA GLY A 476 -9.47 -6.89 16.85
C GLY A 476 -9.52 -5.58 16.07
N ASN A 477 -8.71 -5.48 14.99
CA ASN A 477 -8.71 -4.28 14.13
C ASN A 477 -10.07 -4.05 13.46
N LEU A 478 -10.63 -5.07 12.79
CA LEU A 478 -11.89 -4.94 12.04
C LEU A 478 -13.07 -4.53 12.93
N MET A 479 -13.17 -5.08 14.14
CA MET A 479 -14.25 -4.79 15.08
C MET A 479 -14.09 -3.45 15.81
N ALA A 480 -12.89 -2.90 15.82
CA ALA A 480 -12.61 -1.55 16.31
C ALA A 480 -12.95 -0.44 15.31
N GLY A 481 -13.34 -0.79 14.09
CA GLY A 481 -13.54 0.15 12.99
C GLY A 481 -12.28 0.44 12.19
N GLY A 482 -11.27 -0.42 12.31
CA GLY A 482 -10.03 -0.35 11.54
C GLY A 482 -10.19 -0.80 10.09
N ALA A 483 -9.20 -0.45 9.28
CA ALA A 483 -9.20 -0.69 7.85
C ALA A 483 -8.51 -2.00 7.43
N GLY A 484 -8.09 -2.81 8.39
CA GLY A 484 -7.46 -4.11 8.15
C GLY A 484 -6.04 -4.22 8.69
N VAL A 485 -5.32 -5.23 8.22
CA VAL A 485 -4.02 -5.62 8.77
C VAL A 485 -3.02 -5.98 7.67
N GLU A 486 -1.74 -5.78 7.96
CA GLU A 486 -0.62 -6.42 7.28
C GLU A 486 0.21 -7.18 8.32
N TYR A 487 0.73 -8.36 7.95
CA TYR A 487 1.35 -9.26 8.90
C TYR A 487 2.87 -9.20 8.84
N TYR A 488 3.48 -8.84 9.97
CA TYR A 488 4.92 -8.83 10.21
C TYR A 488 5.40 -10.17 10.78
N PHE A 489 6.62 -10.63 10.41
CA PHE A 489 7.07 -12.00 10.73
C PHE A 489 8.21 -12.07 11.76
N GLY A 490 8.63 -10.94 12.31
CA GLY A 490 9.71 -10.90 13.33
C GLY A 490 11.06 -11.33 12.80
N TYR A 491 12.00 -11.59 13.73
CA TYR A 491 13.39 -11.89 13.37
C TYR A 491 13.86 -13.30 13.75
N GLN A 492 13.11 -14.05 14.57
CA GLN A 492 13.64 -15.26 15.23
C GLN A 492 13.02 -16.56 14.74
N LEU A 493 11.86 -16.52 14.09
CA LEU A 493 11.14 -17.71 13.67
C LEU A 493 11.49 -18.08 12.21
N PRO A 494 11.22 -19.32 11.78
CA PRO A 494 11.41 -19.68 10.37
C PRO A 494 10.67 -18.76 9.41
N GLU A 495 11.30 -18.42 8.28
CA GLU A 495 10.76 -17.45 7.32
C GLU A 495 10.42 -16.12 8.01
N ASN A 496 11.37 -15.62 8.78
CA ASN A 496 11.27 -14.32 9.44
C ASN A 496 11.41 -13.18 8.43
N ASP A 497 11.22 -11.96 8.88
CA ASP A 497 11.22 -10.78 8.02
C ASP A 497 12.48 -10.66 7.14
N LEU A 498 13.65 -10.81 7.72
CA LEU A 498 14.91 -10.65 6.99
C LEU A 498 15.20 -11.80 6.00
N LEU A 499 14.71 -13.00 6.26
CA LEU A 499 15.06 -14.23 5.55
C LEU A 499 13.88 -14.88 4.81
N LEU A 500 12.77 -14.18 4.63
CA LEU A 500 11.58 -14.72 3.99
C LEU A 500 11.84 -15.08 2.53
N GLU A 501 11.60 -16.35 2.20
CA GLU A 501 11.63 -16.91 0.85
C GLU A 501 10.27 -17.52 0.46
N ASP A 502 9.49 -18.00 1.45
CA ASP A 502 8.27 -18.76 1.20
C ASP A 502 7.08 -18.26 2.04
N PHE A 503 6.17 -17.55 1.41
CA PHE A 503 4.92 -17.08 2.02
C PHE A 503 3.97 -18.19 2.45
N ARG A 504 4.17 -19.45 2.00
CA ARG A 504 3.43 -20.63 2.48
C ARG A 504 3.70 -20.95 3.93
N SER A 505 4.74 -20.36 4.49
CA SER A 505 5.02 -20.46 5.94
C SER A 505 3.86 -20.00 6.81
N ARG A 506 2.97 -19.14 6.30
CA ARG A 506 1.77 -18.61 6.99
C ARG A 506 0.49 -18.86 6.18
N ASP A 507 0.39 -20.02 5.54
CA ASP A 507 -0.70 -20.37 4.62
C ASP A 507 -2.10 -20.24 5.26
N LYS A 508 -2.25 -20.67 6.51
CA LYS A 508 -3.51 -20.54 7.26
C LYS A 508 -3.81 -19.10 7.69
N THR A 509 -2.80 -18.31 7.97
CA THR A 509 -2.99 -16.90 8.31
C THR A 509 -3.60 -16.14 7.12
N TRP A 510 -3.14 -16.42 5.91
CA TRP A 510 -3.77 -15.88 4.69
C TRP A 510 -5.21 -16.35 4.53
N ASP A 511 -5.50 -17.63 4.79
CA ASP A 511 -6.88 -18.15 4.75
C ASP A 511 -7.80 -17.45 5.74
N TYR A 512 -7.35 -17.15 6.98
CA TYR A 512 -8.15 -16.41 7.95
C TYR A 512 -8.44 -14.98 7.49
N GLY A 513 -7.45 -14.31 6.89
CA GLY A 513 -7.64 -13.00 6.28
C GLY A 513 -8.70 -13.03 5.18
N ARG A 514 -8.60 -13.99 4.26
CA ARG A 514 -9.57 -14.19 3.18
C ARG A 514 -10.97 -14.47 3.74
N ILE A 515 -11.10 -15.34 4.75
CA ILE A 515 -12.38 -15.67 5.41
C ILE A 515 -13.04 -14.41 5.98
N ALA A 516 -12.26 -13.54 6.63
CA ALA A 516 -12.79 -12.28 7.17
C ALA A 516 -13.27 -11.35 6.05
N LEU A 517 -12.47 -11.13 5.01
CA LEU A 517 -12.85 -10.28 3.87
C LEU A 517 -14.06 -10.82 3.12
N ASP A 518 -14.14 -12.15 2.95
CA ASP A 518 -15.28 -12.81 2.30
C ASP A 518 -16.56 -12.66 3.14
N PHE A 519 -16.47 -12.70 4.47
CA PHE A 519 -17.60 -12.43 5.35
C PHE A 519 -18.16 -11.02 5.13
N PHE A 520 -17.32 -9.98 5.19
CA PHE A 520 -17.77 -8.60 5.00
C PHE A 520 -18.43 -8.41 3.63
N ARG A 521 -17.92 -9.07 2.59
CA ARG A 521 -18.45 -9.01 1.23
C ARG A 521 -19.74 -9.79 1.08
N SER A 522 -19.79 -11.06 1.48
CA SER A 522 -20.93 -11.96 1.28
C SER A 522 -22.14 -11.54 2.11
N GLU A 523 -21.91 -11.11 3.35
CA GLU A 523 -22.96 -10.59 4.24
C GLU A 523 -23.31 -9.12 3.94
N ARG A 524 -22.64 -8.48 2.96
CA ARG A 524 -22.85 -7.07 2.58
C ARG A 524 -22.82 -6.14 3.79
N VAL A 525 -21.81 -6.33 4.65
CA VAL A 525 -21.64 -5.53 5.85
C VAL A 525 -21.30 -4.09 5.47
N PRO A 526 -22.12 -3.09 5.84
CA PRO A 526 -21.86 -1.68 5.51
C PRO A 526 -20.87 -1.06 6.51
N PHE A 527 -19.67 -1.65 6.62
CA PHE A 527 -18.68 -1.32 7.65
C PHE A 527 -18.29 0.16 7.66
N TRP A 528 -18.36 0.83 6.51
CA TRP A 528 -18.10 2.28 6.38
C TRP A 528 -19.13 3.19 7.07
N ASP A 529 -20.29 2.63 7.44
CA ASP A 529 -21.38 3.30 8.19
C ASP A 529 -21.52 2.76 9.61
N MET A 530 -20.61 1.87 10.03
CA MET A 530 -20.59 1.25 11.36
C MET A 530 -19.54 1.93 12.26
N LYS A 531 -19.68 1.75 13.56
CA LYS A 531 -18.75 2.25 14.58
C LYS A 531 -18.50 1.19 15.64
N ASN A 532 -17.36 1.25 16.31
CA ASN A 532 -17.16 0.51 17.54
C ASN A 532 -18.25 0.88 18.56
N ALA A 533 -18.78 -0.11 19.25
CA ALA A 533 -19.88 0.01 20.20
C ALA A 533 -19.75 -1.02 21.33
N ASP A 534 -18.54 -1.21 21.83
CA ASP A 534 -18.19 -2.21 22.82
C ASP A 534 -18.96 -2.04 24.15
N GLU A 535 -19.38 -0.80 24.46
CA GLU A 535 -20.24 -0.53 25.60
C GLU A 535 -21.57 -1.30 25.56
N LEU A 536 -22.09 -1.62 24.35
CA LEU A 536 -23.33 -2.40 24.19
C LEU A 536 -23.19 -3.86 24.62
N VAL A 537 -21.96 -4.35 24.72
CA VAL A 537 -21.63 -5.71 25.19
C VAL A 537 -20.89 -5.68 26.54
N SER A 538 -21.00 -4.58 27.28
CA SER A 538 -20.37 -4.38 28.60
C SER A 538 -18.83 -4.43 28.57
N ASN A 539 -18.21 -3.94 27.47
CA ASN A 539 -16.77 -3.81 27.34
C ASN A 539 -16.33 -2.35 27.11
N PRO A 540 -16.56 -1.41 28.06
CA PRO A 540 -16.18 -0.01 27.91
C PRO A 540 -14.68 0.25 27.97
N LYS A 541 -13.88 -0.77 28.27
CA LYS A 541 -12.41 -0.70 28.32
C LYS A 541 -11.76 -1.08 26.99
N HIS A 542 -12.54 -1.56 26.04
CA HIS A 542 -12.06 -2.10 24.76
C HIS A 542 -11.03 -3.24 24.93
N ASP A 543 -11.14 -4.01 26.03
CA ASP A 543 -10.29 -5.17 26.25
C ASP A 543 -10.69 -6.36 25.35
N ASN A 544 -9.91 -7.43 25.39
CA ASN A 544 -10.11 -8.59 24.52
C ASN A 544 -11.21 -9.57 24.99
N SER A 545 -12.11 -9.14 25.85
CA SER A 545 -13.20 -10.00 26.34
C SER A 545 -14.28 -10.25 25.29
N ARG A 546 -14.69 -9.21 24.58
CA ARG A 546 -15.68 -9.22 23.49
C ARG A 546 -15.68 -7.88 22.75
N TYR A 547 -16.05 -7.90 21.48
CA TYR A 547 -16.09 -6.67 20.66
C TYR A 547 -17.45 -6.47 20.04
N CYS A 548 -17.90 -5.24 19.90
CA CYS A 548 -19.12 -4.89 19.18
C CYS A 548 -18.84 -3.82 18.12
N PHE A 549 -19.24 -4.10 16.89
CA PHE A 549 -19.16 -3.16 15.78
C PHE A 549 -20.57 -2.98 15.20
N ALA A 550 -21.11 -1.75 15.19
CA ALA A 550 -22.52 -1.55 14.99
C ALA A 550 -22.90 -0.39 14.07
N LYS A 551 -23.95 -0.61 13.27
CA LYS A 551 -24.82 0.42 12.70
C LYS A 551 -26.12 0.40 13.51
N SER A 552 -26.22 1.31 14.47
CA SER A 552 -27.27 1.30 15.49
C SER A 552 -28.66 1.20 14.87
N GLY A 553 -29.46 0.26 15.37
CA GLY A 553 -30.81 -0.01 14.90
C GLY A 553 -30.93 -0.78 13.60
N ASP A 554 -29.83 -1.18 12.97
CA ASP A 554 -29.79 -1.89 11.69
C ASP A 554 -29.00 -3.21 11.78
N LEU A 555 -27.71 -3.13 12.11
CA LEU A 555 -26.79 -4.27 12.15
C LEU A 555 -25.82 -4.15 13.32
N TYR A 556 -25.66 -5.24 14.06
CA TYR A 556 -24.66 -5.37 15.11
C TYR A 556 -23.84 -6.63 14.84
N LEU A 557 -22.55 -6.52 14.90
CA LEU A 557 -21.58 -7.60 14.88
C LEU A 557 -21.02 -7.73 16.29
N VAL A 558 -21.13 -8.88 16.92
CA VAL A 558 -20.58 -9.15 18.26
C VAL A 558 -19.59 -10.30 18.15
N TYR A 559 -18.31 -9.99 18.32
CA TYR A 559 -17.24 -10.98 18.26
C TYR A 559 -16.84 -11.43 19.66
N LEU A 560 -16.75 -12.73 19.86
CA LEU A 560 -16.42 -13.39 21.12
C LEU A 560 -15.10 -14.16 20.97
N PRO A 561 -13.94 -13.57 21.31
CA PRO A 561 -12.62 -14.20 21.12
C PRO A 561 -12.46 -15.54 21.87
N ALA A 562 -13.08 -15.67 23.04
CA ALA A 562 -13.05 -16.87 23.86
C ALA A 562 -14.36 -17.68 23.78
N GLY A 563 -15.25 -17.36 22.82
CA GLY A 563 -16.57 -17.97 22.75
C GLY A 563 -17.48 -17.59 23.90
N GLY A 564 -18.35 -18.51 24.32
CA GLY A 564 -19.31 -18.30 25.38
C GLY A 564 -20.60 -17.60 24.93
N ALA A 565 -21.35 -17.08 25.88
CA ALA A 565 -22.56 -16.28 25.65
C ALA A 565 -22.26 -14.80 25.84
N SER A 566 -23.05 -13.95 25.19
CA SER A 566 -23.01 -12.51 25.38
C SER A 566 -24.41 -11.92 25.44
N ASP A 567 -24.55 -10.88 26.21
CA ASP A 567 -25.70 -9.98 26.14
C ASP A 567 -25.37 -8.79 25.21
N LEU A 568 -26.43 -8.19 24.65
CA LEU A 568 -26.35 -6.99 23.80
C LEU A 568 -27.40 -5.98 24.29
N ASP A 569 -26.97 -4.77 24.59
CA ASP A 569 -27.86 -3.69 24.98
C ASP A 569 -28.56 -3.06 23.76
N LEU A 570 -29.83 -3.38 23.59
CA LEU A 570 -30.73 -2.82 22.60
C LEU A 570 -31.77 -1.90 23.22
N SER A 571 -31.56 -1.37 24.42
CA SER A 571 -32.52 -0.53 25.17
C SER A 571 -32.92 0.73 24.41
N LYS A 572 -32.01 1.29 23.60
CA LYS A 572 -32.22 2.53 22.83
C LYS A 572 -32.85 2.30 21.45
N VAL A 573 -33.15 1.06 21.08
CA VAL A 573 -33.69 0.72 19.75
C VAL A 573 -34.90 -0.17 19.87
N THR A 574 -35.80 -0.12 18.89
CA THR A 574 -37.01 -0.95 18.82
C THR A 574 -36.97 -1.84 17.60
N GLY A 575 -37.84 -2.88 17.58
CA GLY A 575 -37.99 -3.79 16.44
C GLY A 575 -37.48 -5.19 16.73
N GLN A 576 -37.57 -6.05 15.72
CA GLN A 576 -37.11 -7.43 15.76
C GLN A 576 -35.81 -7.56 14.98
N PHE A 577 -34.88 -8.36 15.50
CA PHE A 577 -33.59 -8.63 14.91
C PHE A 577 -33.37 -10.14 14.81
N ARG A 578 -32.90 -10.59 13.64
CA ARG A 578 -32.44 -11.98 13.46
C ARG A 578 -31.07 -12.14 14.04
N VAL A 579 -30.77 -13.29 14.63
CA VAL A 579 -29.44 -13.66 15.13
C VAL A 579 -28.92 -14.83 14.28
N GLY A 580 -27.73 -14.65 13.74
CA GLY A 580 -26.97 -15.69 13.05
C GLY A 580 -25.53 -15.70 13.58
N TRP A 581 -24.85 -16.81 13.40
CA TRP A 581 -23.47 -16.99 13.87
C TRP A 581 -22.54 -17.34 12.72
N PHE A 582 -21.45 -16.64 12.63
CA PHE A 582 -20.37 -16.87 11.66
C PHE A 582 -19.17 -17.52 12.35
N ASP A 583 -18.60 -18.56 11.72
CA ASP A 583 -17.37 -19.20 12.18
C ASP A 583 -16.15 -18.54 11.54
N PRO A 584 -15.36 -17.73 12.27
CA PRO A 584 -14.21 -17.03 11.70
C PRO A 584 -13.01 -17.94 11.39
N ARG A 585 -13.09 -19.23 11.79
CA ARG A 585 -12.05 -20.25 11.55
C ARG A 585 -12.27 -20.99 10.22
N ALA A 586 -13.51 -21.29 9.90
CA ALA A 586 -13.90 -22.11 8.76
C ALA A 586 -14.57 -21.30 7.64
N GLY A 587 -15.13 -20.13 7.96
CA GLY A 587 -15.91 -19.35 7.00
C GLY A 587 -17.28 -19.97 6.70
N GLY A 588 -17.80 -19.69 5.53
CA GLY A 588 -19.11 -20.18 5.08
C GLY A 588 -20.26 -19.24 5.45
N GLY A 589 -21.50 -19.75 5.44
CA GLY A 589 -22.69 -18.98 5.74
C GLY A 589 -23.00 -18.89 7.23
N LEU A 590 -23.97 -18.02 7.57
CA LEU A 590 -24.43 -17.88 8.94
C LEU A 590 -25.13 -19.17 9.43
N GLN A 591 -24.76 -19.59 10.64
CA GLN A 591 -25.32 -20.76 11.32
C GLN A 591 -26.39 -20.32 12.32
N LYS A 592 -27.37 -21.19 12.61
CA LYS A 592 -28.42 -20.96 13.60
C LYS A 592 -27.98 -21.49 14.96
N SER A 593 -28.40 -20.82 16.04
CA SER A 593 -28.31 -21.31 17.42
C SER A 593 -29.69 -21.38 18.07
N ALA A 594 -29.73 -21.64 19.37
CA ALA A 594 -30.99 -21.69 20.14
C ALA A 594 -31.74 -20.34 20.11
N VAL A 595 -31.01 -19.22 20.04
CA VAL A 595 -31.57 -17.86 19.92
C VAL A 595 -31.53 -17.44 18.45
N ALA A 596 -32.65 -17.53 17.74
CA ALA A 596 -32.78 -17.18 16.34
C ALA A 596 -33.18 -15.70 16.11
N SER A 597 -33.75 -15.05 17.11
CA SER A 597 -34.15 -13.63 17.06
C SER A 597 -34.22 -13.00 18.44
N VAL A 598 -34.04 -11.69 18.48
CA VAL A 598 -34.19 -10.87 19.71
C VAL A 598 -35.04 -9.63 19.42
N LYS A 599 -35.60 -9.02 20.46
CA LYS A 599 -36.44 -7.83 20.38
C LYS A 599 -35.74 -6.66 21.06
N GLY A 600 -35.67 -5.52 20.40
CA GLY A 600 -35.16 -4.27 20.99
C GLY A 600 -36.05 -3.73 22.10
N GLY A 601 -35.55 -2.80 22.88
CA GLY A 601 -36.18 -2.18 24.03
C GLY A 601 -35.60 -2.63 25.38
N GLY A 602 -34.50 -3.37 25.40
CA GLY A 602 -33.82 -3.82 26.62
C GLY A 602 -32.49 -4.52 26.30
N VAL A 603 -31.86 -5.02 27.35
CA VAL A 603 -30.69 -5.91 27.20
C VAL A 603 -31.22 -7.30 26.84
N VAL A 604 -30.61 -7.90 25.83
CA VAL A 604 -31.04 -9.21 25.29
C VAL A 604 -29.87 -10.19 25.28
N SER A 605 -30.12 -11.44 25.60
CA SER A 605 -29.09 -12.48 25.47
C SER A 605 -29.04 -13.01 24.03
N LEU A 606 -27.86 -13.11 23.49
CA LEU A 606 -27.58 -13.69 22.16
C LEU A 606 -27.50 -15.23 22.22
N GLY A 607 -27.48 -15.80 23.43
CA GLY A 607 -27.27 -17.24 23.66
C GLY A 607 -25.83 -17.67 23.42
N ALA A 608 -25.63 -18.97 23.33
CA ALA A 608 -24.31 -19.55 23.00
C ALA A 608 -24.16 -19.80 21.49
N PRO A 609 -22.94 -19.84 20.96
CA PRO A 609 -22.70 -20.24 19.59
C PRO A 609 -23.18 -21.67 19.29
N PRO A 610 -23.40 -22.01 18.00
CA PRO A 610 -24.03 -23.29 17.62
C PRO A 610 -23.16 -24.52 17.87
N ALA A 611 -21.84 -24.34 17.94
CA ALA A 611 -20.86 -25.41 18.15
C ALA A 611 -19.60 -24.85 18.82
N SER A 612 -18.74 -25.73 19.34
CA SER A 612 -17.42 -25.36 19.92
C SER A 612 -17.48 -24.08 20.78
N PRO A 613 -18.24 -24.10 21.90
CA PRO A 613 -18.60 -22.89 22.64
C PRO A 613 -17.41 -22.17 23.31
N THR A 614 -16.25 -22.78 23.32
CA THR A 614 -14.99 -22.20 23.86
C THR A 614 -14.09 -21.60 22.76
N GLU A 615 -14.50 -21.72 21.51
CA GLU A 615 -13.79 -21.15 20.38
C GLU A 615 -14.38 -19.79 19.99
N ASP A 616 -13.62 -19.02 19.22
CA ASP A 616 -14.09 -17.70 18.76
C ASP A 616 -15.26 -17.79 17.77
N TRP A 617 -16.21 -16.88 17.94
CA TRP A 617 -17.41 -16.75 17.10
C TRP A 617 -17.82 -15.30 16.90
N LEU A 618 -18.47 -15.05 15.76
CA LEU A 618 -19.08 -13.77 15.45
C LEU A 618 -20.60 -13.91 15.38
N ALA A 619 -21.32 -13.28 16.30
CA ALA A 619 -22.77 -13.14 16.20
C ALA A 619 -23.11 -11.95 15.28
N VAL A 620 -24.08 -12.16 14.39
CA VAL A 620 -24.60 -11.19 13.43
C VAL A 620 -26.06 -10.91 13.76
N ILE A 621 -26.35 -9.72 14.25
CA ILE A 621 -27.68 -9.31 14.70
C ILE A 621 -28.20 -8.24 13.72
N ARG A 622 -29.14 -8.63 12.88
CA ARG A 622 -29.64 -7.80 11.78
C ARG A 622 -31.13 -7.56 11.90
N ARG A 623 -31.56 -6.31 11.72
CA ARG A 623 -32.97 -5.95 11.67
C ARG A 623 -33.71 -6.75 10.58
N ASN A 624 -34.93 -7.22 10.90
CA ASN A 624 -35.79 -7.98 9.98
C ASN A 624 -36.26 -7.12 8.80
#